data_49761ca598d86c2ba33dbd6d2124cbf2
#
_entry.id   49761ca598d86c2ba33dbd6d2124cbf2
#
_cell.length_a   1.000
_cell.length_b   1.000
_cell.length_c   1.000
_cell.angle_alpha   90.00
_cell.angle_beta   90.00
_cell.angle_gamma   90.00
#
_symmetry.space_group_name_H-M   'P 1'
#
loop_
_entity.id
_entity.type
_entity.pdbx_description
1 polymer ?
#
loop_
_entity_poly.entity_id
_entity_poly.type
_entity_poly.pdbx_seq_one_letter_code
_entity_poly.pdbx_strand_id
1 'polypeptide(L)'
;MSGGYDVDLFVDGPDYDLLCTICRSVLRCPVRAACNHIFCKTCILQWLRRQETCPCCRRPISPSFMFVMYKLRKTISRLRIKCNNDGCSATFPLSEEFLHSSSCQFQRVPCPHQGCGSLVHRSALEVHSQHCQHWSQLCTMGCGTLLTQATQPQHNCFRQLKQQVESQRQNHRAIASALRRKMRRMQTTMTQVRRQVALICESLEVMGEGEEGQGEGEGEGEGETTGESNTSISSSSS
;
A
#
# COMPACT_ATOMS: atom_id res chain seq x y z
N MET A 1 -14.61 -24.12 10.26
CA MET A 1 -15.33 -22.83 9.97
C MET A 1 -16.43 -23.15 8.98
N SER A 2 -17.68 -22.75 9.27
CA SER A 2 -18.79 -22.95 8.32
C SER A 2 -18.58 -22.08 7.08
N GLY A 3 -18.74 -22.65 5.92
CA GLY A 3 -18.60 -21.89 4.66
C GLY A 3 -19.86 -21.10 4.27
N GLY A 4 -20.97 -21.26 5.03
CA GLY A 4 -22.28 -20.64 4.82
C GLY A 4 -22.53 -19.45 5.73
N TYR A 5 -23.71 -18.83 5.59
CA TYR A 5 -24.24 -17.84 6.53
C TYR A 5 -24.94 -18.55 7.69
N ASP A 6 -24.81 -18.01 8.89
CA ASP A 6 -25.53 -18.53 10.05
C ASP A 6 -27.04 -18.45 9.86
N VAL A 7 -27.75 -19.49 10.23
CA VAL A 7 -29.22 -19.58 10.12
C VAL A 7 -29.90 -18.56 11.02
N ASP A 8 -29.34 -18.33 12.22
CA ASP A 8 -29.91 -17.41 13.23
C ASP A 8 -29.82 -15.95 12.81
N LEU A 9 -29.00 -15.65 11.79
CA LEU A 9 -28.91 -14.30 11.20
C LEU A 9 -30.21 -13.90 10.51
N PHE A 10 -30.98 -14.85 9.99
CA PHE A 10 -32.16 -14.58 9.17
C PHE A 10 -33.39 -14.32 10.04
N VAL A 11 -34.22 -13.36 9.62
CA VAL A 11 -35.49 -13.00 10.32
C VAL A 11 -36.47 -14.14 10.30
N ASP A 12 -36.67 -14.69 9.10
CA ASP A 12 -37.47 -15.87 8.86
C ASP A 12 -36.60 -17.08 8.67
N GLY A 13 -36.97 -18.23 9.20
CA GLY A 13 -36.22 -19.46 9.00
C GLY A 13 -36.07 -19.74 7.51
N PRO A 14 -34.81 -19.85 6.99
CA PRO A 14 -34.59 -20.12 5.58
C PRO A 14 -35.07 -21.52 5.19
N ASP A 15 -35.63 -21.65 3.98
CA ASP A 15 -36.05 -22.93 3.42
C ASP A 15 -34.88 -23.94 3.42
N TYR A 16 -35.22 -25.22 3.60
CA TYR A 16 -34.22 -26.31 3.59
C TYR A 16 -33.39 -26.37 2.31
N ASP A 17 -34.00 -25.99 1.17
CA ASP A 17 -33.33 -25.95 -0.14
C ASP A 17 -32.22 -24.89 -0.22
N LEU A 18 -32.21 -23.96 0.73
CA LEU A 18 -31.19 -22.91 0.83
C LEU A 18 -30.03 -23.30 1.77
N LEU A 19 -30.10 -24.50 2.38
CA LEU A 19 -29.08 -24.95 3.32
C LEU A 19 -28.01 -25.82 2.64
N CYS A 20 -26.77 -25.62 3.03
CA CYS A 20 -25.68 -26.47 2.60
C CYS A 20 -25.66 -27.77 3.39
N THR A 21 -25.68 -28.91 2.75
CA THR A 21 -25.66 -30.24 3.42
C THR A 21 -24.35 -30.54 4.15
N ILE A 22 -23.27 -29.85 3.82
CA ILE A 22 -21.97 -30.01 4.49
C ILE A 22 -21.92 -29.22 5.81
N CYS A 23 -22.23 -27.90 5.78
CA CYS A 23 -22.11 -27.03 6.95
C CYS A 23 -23.42 -26.75 7.66
N ARG A 24 -24.56 -27.16 7.09
CA ARG A 24 -25.93 -26.94 7.58
C ARG A 24 -26.32 -25.47 7.77
N SER A 25 -25.56 -24.57 7.14
CA SER A 25 -25.77 -23.13 7.14
C SER A 25 -26.36 -22.69 5.79
N VAL A 26 -26.90 -21.47 5.72
CA VAL A 26 -27.43 -20.93 4.46
C VAL A 26 -26.30 -20.81 3.43
N LEU A 27 -26.59 -21.24 2.22
CA LEU A 27 -25.62 -21.32 1.12
C LEU A 27 -24.93 -20.00 0.84
N ARG A 28 -23.61 -20.00 0.90
CA ARG A 28 -22.74 -18.89 0.51
C ARG A 28 -22.00 -19.24 -0.77
N CYS A 29 -22.16 -18.41 -1.79
CA CYS A 29 -21.64 -18.72 -3.13
C CYS A 29 -22.06 -20.13 -3.60
N PRO A 30 -23.38 -20.39 -3.77
CA PRO A 30 -23.89 -21.72 -4.10
C PRO A 30 -23.32 -22.22 -5.42
N VAL A 31 -22.82 -23.45 -5.40
CA VAL A 31 -22.35 -24.18 -6.59
C VAL A 31 -23.05 -25.52 -6.70
N ARG A 32 -23.44 -25.91 -7.92
CA ARG A 32 -24.04 -27.18 -8.26
C ARG A 32 -23.00 -28.11 -8.85
N ALA A 33 -22.87 -29.28 -8.28
CA ALA A 33 -22.05 -30.34 -8.83
C ALA A 33 -22.73 -31.05 -10.02
N ALA A 34 -21.99 -31.83 -10.80
CA ALA A 34 -22.52 -32.62 -11.94
C ALA A 34 -23.65 -33.56 -11.55
N CYS A 35 -23.72 -34.02 -10.31
CA CYS A 35 -24.79 -34.86 -9.73
C CYS A 35 -26.01 -34.06 -9.26
N ASN A 36 -26.12 -32.77 -9.55
CA ASN A 36 -27.17 -31.84 -9.18
C ASN A 36 -27.26 -31.44 -7.69
N HIS A 37 -26.41 -31.92 -6.81
CA HIS A 37 -26.35 -31.45 -5.43
C HIS A 37 -25.68 -30.07 -5.33
N ILE A 38 -26.20 -29.24 -4.40
CA ILE A 38 -25.78 -27.85 -4.23
C ILE A 38 -25.08 -27.68 -2.87
N PHE A 39 -23.98 -26.94 -2.87
CA PHE A 39 -23.14 -26.71 -1.70
C PHE A 39 -22.63 -25.27 -1.68
N CYS A 40 -22.17 -24.81 -0.51
CA CYS A 40 -21.28 -23.65 -0.48
C CYS A 40 -19.99 -23.96 -1.26
N LYS A 41 -19.52 -23.04 -2.07
CA LYS A 41 -18.27 -23.22 -2.86
C LYS A 41 -17.08 -23.62 -1.98
N THR A 42 -16.91 -22.95 -0.84
CA THR A 42 -15.82 -23.25 0.11
C THR A 42 -15.95 -24.63 0.74
N CYS A 43 -17.17 -25.04 1.10
CA CYS A 43 -17.40 -26.33 1.74
C CYS A 43 -17.07 -27.49 0.79
N ILE A 44 -17.57 -27.46 -0.44
CA ILE A 44 -17.33 -28.54 -1.38
C ILE A 44 -15.87 -28.59 -1.85
N LEU A 45 -15.21 -27.44 -2.02
CA LEU A 45 -13.79 -27.41 -2.36
C LEU A 45 -12.90 -27.97 -1.25
N GLN A 46 -13.25 -27.71 0.03
CA GLN A 46 -12.57 -28.33 1.18
C GLN A 46 -12.80 -29.84 1.26
N TRP A 47 -14.02 -30.29 0.97
CA TRP A 47 -14.35 -31.72 0.92
C TRP A 47 -13.54 -32.44 -0.15
N LEU A 48 -13.46 -31.88 -1.36
CA LEU A 48 -12.77 -32.47 -2.51
C LEU A 48 -11.25 -32.55 -2.37
N ARG A 49 -10.67 -31.84 -1.41
CA ARG A 49 -9.25 -32.03 -1.04
C ARG A 49 -8.99 -33.39 -0.38
N ARG A 50 -10.03 -34.04 0.12
CA ARG A 50 -9.94 -35.31 0.88
C ARG A 50 -10.60 -36.48 0.14
N GLN A 51 -11.69 -36.21 -0.58
CA GLN A 51 -12.50 -37.23 -1.26
C GLN A 51 -13.08 -36.67 -2.55
N GLU A 52 -12.78 -37.29 -3.68
CA GLU A 52 -13.26 -36.87 -5.02
C GLU A 52 -14.70 -37.34 -5.31
N THR A 53 -15.54 -37.41 -4.30
CA THR A 53 -16.93 -37.89 -4.40
C THR A 53 -17.90 -36.90 -3.77
N CYS A 54 -19.15 -36.91 -4.24
CA CYS A 54 -20.22 -36.10 -3.69
C CYS A 54 -20.58 -36.55 -2.26
N PRO A 55 -20.63 -35.62 -1.27
CA PRO A 55 -21.03 -35.97 0.10
C PRO A 55 -22.44 -36.56 0.21
N CYS A 56 -23.35 -36.22 -0.73
CA CYS A 56 -24.75 -36.66 -0.67
C CYS A 56 -24.99 -38.01 -1.38
N CYS A 57 -24.47 -38.20 -2.58
CA CYS A 57 -24.76 -39.39 -3.40
C CYS A 57 -23.53 -40.26 -3.74
N ARG A 58 -22.34 -39.89 -3.25
CA ARG A 58 -21.07 -40.60 -3.44
C ARG A 58 -20.61 -40.76 -4.88
N ARG A 59 -21.29 -40.14 -5.85
CA ARG A 59 -20.85 -40.11 -7.26
C ARG A 59 -19.54 -39.32 -7.38
N PRO A 60 -18.61 -39.71 -8.25
CA PRO A 60 -17.40 -38.93 -8.50
C PRO A 60 -17.75 -37.56 -9.04
N ILE A 61 -17.11 -36.53 -8.49
CA ILE A 61 -17.27 -35.13 -8.90
C ILE A 61 -15.92 -34.45 -8.93
N SER A 62 -15.75 -33.53 -9.88
CA SER A 62 -14.53 -32.73 -10.04
C SER A 62 -14.84 -31.24 -9.88
N PRO A 63 -13.89 -30.48 -9.33
CA PRO A 63 -14.02 -29.02 -9.24
C PRO A 63 -14.27 -28.33 -10.59
N SER A 64 -13.74 -28.90 -11.68
CA SER A 64 -13.89 -28.36 -13.04
C SER A 64 -15.33 -28.40 -13.58
N PHE A 65 -16.18 -29.28 -13.06
CA PHE A 65 -17.58 -29.44 -13.46
C PHE A 65 -18.56 -28.90 -12.43
N MET A 66 -18.24 -27.76 -11.80
CA MET A 66 -19.11 -27.06 -10.88
C MET A 66 -19.67 -25.79 -11.49
N PHE A 67 -20.97 -25.60 -11.35
CA PHE A 67 -21.69 -24.45 -11.92
C PHE A 67 -22.14 -23.51 -10.81
N VAL A 68 -21.81 -22.21 -10.93
CA VAL A 68 -22.28 -21.19 -10.00
C VAL A 68 -23.77 -20.96 -10.18
N MET A 69 -24.53 -21.02 -9.10
CA MET A 69 -25.98 -20.88 -9.09
C MET A 69 -26.38 -19.41 -8.88
N TYR A 70 -26.28 -18.57 -9.92
CA TYR A 70 -26.56 -17.12 -9.82
C TYR A 70 -28.00 -16.82 -9.40
N LYS A 71 -29.01 -17.56 -9.90
CA LYS A 71 -30.39 -17.35 -9.50
C LYS A 71 -30.56 -17.59 -8.00
N LEU A 72 -30.04 -18.71 -7.49
CA LEU A 72 -30.11 -19.05 -6.08
C LEU A 72 -29.35 -18.02 -5.22
N ARG A 73 -28.19 -17.59 -5.65
CA ARG A 73 -27.43 -16.50 -4.99
C ARG A 73 -28.25 -15.21 -4.90
N LYS A 74 -28.98 -14.84 -5.97
CA LYS A 74 -29.85 -13.66 -6.00
C LYS A 74 -31.05 -13.83 -5.06
N THR A 75 -31.64 -15.03 -4.96
CA THR A 75 -32.69 -15.33 -4.00
C THR A 75 -32.18 -15.14 -2.55
N ILE A 76 -31.05 -15.76 -2.22
CA ILE A 76 -30.44 -15.67 -0.88
C ILE A 76 -30.08 -14.21 -0.54
N SER A 77 -29.58 -13.42 -1.48
CA SER A 77 -29.21 -12.02 -1.24
C SER A 77 -30.39 -11.11 -0.88
N ARG A 78 -31.63 -11.54 -1.17
CA ARG A 78 -32.86 -10.83 -0.84
C ARG A 78 -33.47 -11.23 0.50
N LEU A 79 -33.01 -12.33 1.09
CA LEU A 79 -33.49 -12.76 2.41
C LEU A 79 -33.18 -11.69 3.45
N ARG A 80 -34.13 -11.46 4.35
CA ARG A 80 -33.97 -10.48 5.42
C ARG A 80 -33.14 -11.04 6.55
N ILE A 81 -32.16 -10.27 6.95
CA ILE A 81 -31.28 -10.58 8.09
C ILE A 81 -31.44 -9.56 9.20
N LYS A 82 -31.10 -9.96 10.41
CA LYS A 82 -31.02 -9.10 11.60
C LYS A 82 -29.60 -8.51 11.67
N CYS A 83 -29.51 -7.29 12.19
CA CYS A 83 -28.19 -6.77 12.55
C CYS A 83 -27.57 -7.59 13.70
N ASN A 84 -26.30 -7.89 13.58
CA ASN A 84 -25.55 -8.68 14.57
C ASN A 84 -24.95 -7.82 15.70
N ASN A 85 -25.16 -6.50 15.66
CA ASN A 85 -24.67 -5.59 16.69
C ASN A 85 -25.68 -5.51 17.83
N ASP A 86 -25.22 -5.77 19.05
CA ASP A 86 -26.04 -5.70 20.25
C ASP A 86 -26.76 -4.34 20.36
N GLY A 87 -28.06 -4.39 20.58
CA GLY A 87 -28.92 -3.20 20.67
C GLY A 87 -29.49 -2.68 19.35
N CYS A 88 -29.03 -3.20 18.20
CA CYS A 88 -29.56 -2.82 16.90
C CYS A 88 -30.70 -3.74 16.49
N SER A 89 -31.94 -3.20 16.37
CA SER A 89 -33.14 -3.95 15.93
C SER A 89 -33.37 -3.89 14.41
N ALA A 90 -32.42 -3.34 13.64
CA ALA A 90 -32.59 -3.19 12.20
C ALA A 90 -32.58 -4.53 11.48
N THR A 91 -33.48 -4.68 10.50
CA THR A 91 -33.56 -5.81 9.58
C THR A 91 -33.50 -5.30 8.14
N PHE A 92 -32.71 -5.96 7.30
CA PHE A 92 -32.46 -5.54 5.93
C PHE A 92 -32.13 -6.76 5.05
N PRO A 93 -32.20 -6.65 3.71
CA PRO A 93 -31.75 -7.73 2.83
C PRO A 93 -30.26 -8.04 3.03
N LEU A 94 -29.89 -9.31 2.89
CA LEU A 94 -28.47 -9.75 2.99
C LEU A 94 -27.53 -8.97 2.05
N SER A 95 -28.05 -8.51 0.89
CA SER A 95 -27.27 -7.66 -0.04
C SER A 95 -26.88 -6.30 0.53
N GLU A 96 -27.57 -5.83 1.56
CA GLU A 96 -27.37 -4.51 2.20
C GLU A 96 -26.57 -4.60 3.52
N GLU A 97 -26.09 -5.81 3.88
CA GLU A 97 -25.31 -6.04 5.09
C GLU A 97 -24.12 -5.07 5.21
N PHE A 98 -23.37 -4.93 4.14
CA PHE A 98 -22.21 -4.01 4.11
C PHE A 98 -22.64 -2.56 4.28
N LEU A 99 -23.72 -2.13 3.60
CA LEU A 99 -24.22 -0.77 3.68
C LEU A 99 -24.69 -0.44 5.10
N HIS A 100 -25.48 -1.34 5.70
CA HIS A 100 -25.92 -1.15 7.08
C HIS A 100 -24.74 -1.17 8.07
N SER A 101 -23.79 -2.10 7.94
CA SER A 101 -22.65 -2.18 8.87
C SER A 101 -21.79 -0.91 8.84
N SER A 102 -21.66 -0.26 7.68
CA SER A 102 -20.93 1.00 7.54
C SER A 102 -21.61 2.18 8.23
N SER A 103 -22.94 2.15 8.41
CA SER A 103 -23.76 3.22 8.99
C SER A 103 -24.34 2.89 10.37
N CYS A 104 -24.26 1.64 10.83
CA CYS A 104 -24.85 1.18 12.08
C CYS A 104 -24.26 1.92 13.29
N GLN A 105 -25.12 2.56 14.08
CA GLN A 105 -24.76 3.30 15.28
C GLN A 105 -24.23 2.41 16.41
N PHE A 106 -24.66 1.13 16.43
CA PHE A 106 -24.26 0.12 17.41
C PHE A 106 -22.99 -0.64 17.00
N GLN A 107 -22.46 -0.38 15.79
CA GLN A 107 -21.19 -0.98 15.35
C GLN A 107 -20.06 -0.52 16.24
N ARG A 108 -19.30 -1.47 16.79
CA ARG A 108 -18.07 -1.18 17.52
C ARG A 108 -16.99 -0.78 16.52
N VAL A 109 -16.44 0.41 16.69
CA VAL A 109 -15.36 0.96 15.85
C VAL A 109 -14.14 1.29 16.71
N PRO A 110 -12.93 1.11 16.20
CA PRO A 110 -11.73 1.50 16.92
C PRO A 110 -11.63 3.02 17.03
N CYS A 111 -11.12 3.50 18.15
CA CYS A 111 -10.78 4.90 18.31
C CYS A 111 -9.70 5.29 17.28
N PRO A 112 -9.84 6.43 16.56
CA PRO A 112 -8.87 6.86 15.56
C PRO A 112 -7.54 7.35 16.16
N HIS A 113 -7.49 7.63 17.48
CA HIS A 113 -6.30 8.15 18.14
C HIS A 113 -5.31 7.01 18.42
N GLN A 114 -4.07 7.18 17.95
CA GLN A 114 -3.00 6.21 18.12
C GLN A 114 -2.73 5.94 19.61
N GLY A 115 -2.65 4.66 19.98
CA GLY A 115 -2.40 4.23 21.36
C GLY A 115 -3.64 4.08 22.23
N CYS A 116 -4.82 4.52 21.80
CA CYS A 116 -6.05 4.35 22.57
C CYS A 116 -6.49 2.89 22.64
N GLY A 117 -6.51 2.17 21.51
CA GLY A 117 -6.93 0.76 21.44
C GLY A 117 -8.38 0.46 21.85
N SER A 118 -9.17 1.46 22.25
CA SER A 118 -10.56 1.30 22.69
C SER A 118 -11.48 1.05 21.51
N LEU A 119 -12.40 0.07 21.65
CA LEU A 119 -13.50 -0.19 20.75
C LEU A 119 -14.77 0.43 21.35
N VAL A 120 -15.34 1.42 20.70
CA VAL A 120 -16.53 2.15 21.15
C VAL A 120 -17.68 2.01 20.13
N HIS A 121 -18.92 2.13 20.58
CA HIS A 121 -20.05 2.22 19.64
C HIS A 121 -19.89 3.46 18.76
N ARG A 122 -20.26 3.33 17.49
CA ARG A 122 -20.19 4.45 16.52
C ARG A 122 -20.91 5.70 17.03
N SER A 123 -22.06 5.53 17.68
CA SER A 123 -22.82 6.63 18.30
C SER A 123 -22.06 7.36 19.41
N ALA A 124 -21.17 6.67 20.11
CA ALA A 124 -20.37 7.23 21.21
C ALA A 124 -18.98 7.68 20.80
N LEU A 125 -18.60 7.48 19.52
CA LEU A 125 -17.22 7.75 19.05
C LEU A 125 -16.86 9.23 19.19
N GLU A 126 -17.79 10.14 18.86
CA GLU A 126 -17.56 11.57 18.93
C GLU A 126 -17.30 12.01 20.38
N VAL A 127 -18.16 11.58 21.31
CA VAL A 127 -18.00 11.88 22.75
C VAL A 127 -16.70 11.28 23.29
N HIS A 128 -16.41 10.02 22.93
CA HIS A 128 -15.15 9.39 23.33
C HIS A 128 -13.95 10.13 22.76
N SER A 129 -13.99 10.55 21.50
CA SER A 129 -12.89 11.24 20.83
C SER A 129 -12.52 12.55 21.54
N GLN A 130 -13.51 13.29 22.00
CA GLN A 130 -13.31 14.55 22.74
C GLN A 130 -12.65 14.34 24.11
N HIS A 131 -12.88 13.19 24.76
CA HIS A 131 -12.36 12.87 26.09
C HIS A 131 -11.25 11.80 26.07
N CYS A 132 -10.79 11.41 24.89
CA CYS A 132 -9.78 10.38 24.75
C CYS A 132 -8.43 10.85 25.26
N GLN A 133 -7.83 10.10 26.19
CA GLN A 133 -6.50 10.43 26.74
C GLN A 133 -5.40 10.45 25.65
N HIS A 134 -5.61 9.71 24.56
CA HIS A 134 -4.72 9.67 23.40
C HIS A 134 -5.15 10.62 22.28
N TRP A 135 -6.03 11.58 22.61
CA TRP A 135 -6.46 12.56 21.62
C TRP A 135 -5.26 13.30 21.05
N SER A 136 -5.17 13.34 19.75
CA SER A 136 -4.16 14.10 19.03
C SER A 136 -4.72 14.62 17.71
N GLN A 137 -4.40 15.86 17.39
CA GLN A 137 -4.84 16.53 16.18
C GLN A 137 -3.71 17.39 15.62
N LEU A 138 -3.59 17.42 14.30
CA LEU A 138 -2.70 18.40 13.66
C LEU A 138 -3.22 19.81 13.89
N CYS A 139 -2.30 20.73 14.14
CA CYS A 139 -2.66 22.13 14.33
C CYS A 139 -3.43 22.66 13.10
N THR A 140 -4.62 23.20 13.32
CA THR A 140 -5.49 23.75 12.29
C THR A 140 -4.93 24.97 11.58
N MET A 141 -3.96 25.67 12.22
CA MET A 141 -3.25 26.83 11.65
C MET A 141 -2.11 26.41 10.69
N GLY A 142 -1.95 25.14 10.39
CA GLY A 142 -1.02 24.65 9.37
C GLY A 142 0.46 24.59 9.75
N CYS A 143 0.83 24.75 11.05
CA CYS A 143 2.23 24.63 11.48
C CYS A 143 2.77 23.19 11.49
N GLY A 144 1.92 22.18 11.18
CA GLY A 144 2.30 20.76 11.12
C GLY A 144 2.57 20.11 12.48
N THR A 145 2.35 20.81 13.59
CA THR A 145 2.56 20.25 14.93
C THR A 145 1.37 19.39 15.34
N LEU A 146 1.66 18.17 15.84
CA LEU A 146 0.65 17.31 16.44
C LEU A 146 0.36 17.80 17.87
N LEU A 147 -0.89 18.20 18.10
CA LEU A 147 -1.36 18.70 19.40
C LEU A 147 -2.01 17.55 20.18
N THR A 148 -1.74 17.50 21.47
CA THR A 148 -2.41 16.65 22.45
C THR A 148 -3.19 17.52 23.42
N GLN A 149 -4.06 16.94 24.26
CA GLN A 149 -4.77 17.69 25.30
C GLN A 149 -3.83 18.51 26.19
N ALA A 150 -2.65 17.97 26.50
CA ALA A 150 -1.65 18.65 27.34
C ALA A 150 -0.93 19.79 26.60
N THR A 151 -0.68 19.65 25.29
CA THR A 151 0.13 20.61 24.52
C THR A 151 -0.72 21.68 23.84
N GLN A 152 -2.00 21.43 23.60
CA GLN A 152 -2.91 22.35 22.92
C GLN A 152 -3.01 23.74 23.58
N PRO A 153 -3.18 23.88 24.95
CA PRO A 153 -3.33 25.17 25.57
C PRO A 153 -2.08 26.04 25.48
N GLN A 154 -0.90 25.43 25.38
CA GLN A 154 0.40 26.12 25.37
C GLN A 154 0.98 26.25 23.96
N HIS A 155 0.23 25.76 22.92
CA HIS A 155 0.71 25.76 21.56
C HIS A 155 0.80 27.19 20.98
N ASN A 156 1.95 27.50 20.40
CA ASN A 156 2.18 28.73 19.66
C ASN A 156 2.76 28.43 18.28
N CYS A 157 1.95 28.59 17.24
CA CYS A 157 2.33 28.30 15.86
C CYS A 157 3.54 29.09 15.39
N PHE A 158 3.64 30.37 15.75
CA PHE A 158 4.76 31.22 15.35
C PHE A 158 6.08 30.72 15.94
N ARG A 159 6.08 30.34 17.24
CA ARG A 159 7.25 29.78 17.90
C ARG A 159 7.70 28.48 17.23
N GLN A 160 6.75 27.60 16.91
CA GLN A 160 7.02 26.32 16.23
C GLN A 160 7.59 26.51 14.84
N LEU A 161 6.98 27.34 14.02
CA LEU A 161 7.47 27.65 12.67
C LEU A 161 8.86 28.28 12.71
N LYS A 162 9.08 29.23 13.60
CA LYS A 162 10.41 29.83 13.78
C LYS A 162 11.48 28.81 14.14
N GLN A 163 11.16 27.88 15.03
CA GLN A 163 12.08 26.82 15.44
C GLN A 163 12.35 25.83 14.28
N GLN A 164 11.33 25.49 13.48
CA GLN A 164 11.49 24.65 12.30
C GLN A 164 12.39 25.30 11.25
N VAL A 165 12.16 26.58 10.95
CA VAL A 165 12.98 27.33 9.98
C VAL A 165 14.43 27.40 10.44
N GLU A 166 14.66 27.67 11.71
CA GLU A 166 16.03 27.74 12.24
C GLU A 166 16.73 26.36 12.21
N SER A 167 16.03 25.30 12.55
CA SER A 167 16.54 23.93 12.43
C SER A 167 16.87 23.57 10.97
N GLN A 168 16.02 23.91 10.03
CA GLN A 168 16.30 23.71 8.59
C GLN A 168 17.52 24.50 8.13
N ARG A 169 17.63 25.77 8.56
CA ARG A 169 18.82 26.59 8.24
C ARG A 169 20.11 25.96 8.76
N GLN A 170 20.09 25.45 9.99
CA GLN A 170 21.24 24.75 10.57
C GLN A 170 21.60 23.50 9.79
N ASN A 171 20.61 22.68 9.41
CA ASN A 171 20.82 21.50 8.58
C ASN A 171 21.40 21.86 7.21
N HIS A 172 20.87 22.89 6.54
CA HIS A 172 21.39 23.35 5.26
C HIS A 172 22.85 23.84 5.37
N ARG A 173 23.18 24.57 6.44
CA ARG A 173 24.58 25.01 6.71
C ARG A 173 25.50 23.81 6.92
N ALA A 174 25.06 22.79 7.68
CA ALA A 174 25.81 21.57 7.93
C ALA A 174 26.07 20.79 6.60
N ILE A 175 25.03 20.60 5.77
CA ILE A 175 25.13 19.95 4.47
C ILE A 175 26.06 20.74 3.55
N ALA A 176 25.90 22.06 3.45
CA ALA A 176 26.77 22.90 2.63
C ALA A 176 28.24 22.82 3.07
N SER A 177 28.53 22.80 4.37
CA SER A 177 29.87 22.64 4.89
C SER A 177 30.48 21.27 4.57
N ALA A 178 29.66 20.22 4.66
CA ALA A 178 30.09 18.85 4.30
C ALA A 178 30.42 18.71 2.79
N LEU A 179 29.56 19.29 1.94
CA LEU A 179 29.77 19.33 0.49
C LEU A 179 31.04 20.10 0.13
N ARG A 180 31.28 21.28 0.73
CA ARG A 180 32.50 22.05 0.52
C ARG A 180 33.74 21.26 0.89
N ARG A 181 33.73 20.51 2.01
CA ARG A 181 34.84 19.63 2.42
C ARG A 181 35.05 18.52 1.39
N LYS A 182 33.98 17.89 0.89
CA LYS A 182 34.07 16.85 -0.14
C LYS A 182 34.65 17.39 -1.45
N MET A 183 34.19 18.57 -1.89
CA MET A 183 34.73 19.23 -3.08
C MET A 183 36.22 19.52 -2.96
N ARG A 184 36.68 20.08 -1.83
CA ARG A 184 38.12 20.33 -1.60
C ARG A 184 38.92 19.04 -1.69
N ARG A 185 38.47 17.93 -1.07
CA ARG A 185 39.14 16.65 -1.19
C ARG A 185 39.23 16.17 -2.64
N MET A 186 38.15 16.27 -3.39
CA MET A 186 38.13 15.89 -4.81
C MET A 186 39.08 16.77 -5.65
N GLN A 187 39.11 18.09 -5.42
CA GLN A 187 40.03 19.00 -6.09
C GLN A 187 41.47 18.62 -5.79
N THR A 188 41.81 18.33 -4.53
CA THR A 188 43.17 17.88 -4.15
C THR A 188 43.53 16.57 -4.86
N THR A 189 42.61 15.59 -4.89
CA THR A 189 42.85 14.31 -5.59
C THR A 189 43.06 14.54 -7.10
N MET A 190 42.19 15.35 -7.73
CA MET A 190 42.33 15.69 -9.16
C MET A 190 43.66 16.36 -9.46
N THR A 191 44.13 17.30 -8.62
CA THR A 191 45.40 17.96 -8.79
C THR A 191 46.58 16.95 -8.68
N GLN A 192 46.49 16.03 -7.74
CA GLN A 192 47.45 14.96 -7.57
C GLN A 192 47.51 14.02 -8.79
N VAL A 193 46.35 13.59 -9.30
CA VAL A 193 46.26 12.75 -10.51
C VAL A 193 46.81 13.49 -11.73
N ARG A 194 46.48 14.75 -11.93
CA ARG A 194 47.02 15.56 -13.03
C ARG A 194 48.59 15.62 -12.96
N ARG A 195 49.10 15.80 -11.75
CA ARG A 195 50.56 15.81 -11.54
C ARG A 195 51.22 14.47 -11.88
N GLN A 196 50.58 13.37 -11.49
CA GLN A 196 51.07 12.03 -11.83
C GLN A 196 51.04 11.77 -13.34
N VAL A 197 49.94 12.14 -14.01
CA VAL A 197 49.81 12.04 -15.47
C VAL A 197 50.90 12.86 -16.17
N ALA A 198 51.15 14.10 -15.74
CA ALA A 198 52.22 14.94 -16.31
C ALA A 198 53.61 14.28 -16.19
N LEU A 199 53.94 13.70 -15.02
CA LEU A 199 55.18 12.98 -14.82
C LEU A 199 55.32 11.74 -15.72
N ILE A 200 54.21 11.02 -15.96
CA ILE A 200 54.22 9.88 -16.88
C ILE A 200 54.44 10.35 -18.32
N CYS A 201 53.78 11.42 -18.77
CA CYS A 201 53.98 11.96 -20.11
C CYS A 201 55.44 12.40 -20.30
N GLU A 202 56.04 13.12 -19.34
CA GLU A 202 57.41 13.56 -19.37
C GLU A 202 58.37 12.36 -19.43
N SER A 203 58.10 11.29 -18.69
CA SER A 203 58.91 10.06 -18.74
C SER A 203 58.80 9.31 -20.08
N LEU A 204 57.66 9.40 -20.77
CA LEU A 204 57.48 8.78 -22.09
C LEU A 204 58.17 9.58 -23.19
N GLU A 205 58.17 10.92 -23.09
CA GLU A 205 58.89 11.80 -24.03
C GLU A 205 60.40 11.54 -23.98
N VAL A 206 60.99 11.37 -22.79
CA VAL A 206 62.39 11.03 -22.60
C VAL A 206 62.74 9.64 -23.20
N MET A 207 61.83 8.70 -23.25
CA MET A 207 62.07 7.39 -23.87
C MET A 207 61.82 7.37 -25.39
N GLY A 208 61.18 8.40 -25.96
CA GLY A 208 60.89 8.52 -27.41
C GLY A 208 62.02 9.18 -28.25
N GLU A 209 62.98 9.88 -27.62
CA GLU A 209 64.11 10.52 -28.34
C GLU A 209 65.27 9.57 -28.74
N GLY A 210 65.06 8.27 -28.64
CA GLY A 210 66.09 7.25 -28.93
C GLY A 210 66.05 6.57 -30.28
N GLU A 211 65.05 6.85 -31.17
CA GLU A 211 64.97 6.25 -32.49
C GLU A 211 64.59 7.26 -33.59
N GLU A 212 65.56 8.13 -33.96
CA GLU A 212 65.54 8.77 -35.30
C GLU A 212 66.40 7.99 -36.24
N GLY A 213 65.78 7.06 -36.96
CA GLY A 213 66.32 6.36 -38.13
C GLY A 213 65.44 6.63 -39.34
N GLN A 214 65.94 7.55 -40.18
CA GLN A 214 65.67 7.77 -41.61
C GLN A 214 64.51 7.03 -42.30
N GLY A 215 63.63 7.81 -42.94
CA GLY A 215 62.67 7.32 -43.94
C GLY A 215 61.91 8.48 -44.57
N GLU A 216 62.41 9.00 -45.71
CA GLU A 216 61.78 9.96 -46.61
C GLU A 216 60.48 9.38 -47.21
N GLY A 217 59.48 10.21 -47.42
CA GLY A 217 58.31 9.82 -48.21
C GLY A 217 57.22 10.89 -48.21
N GLU A 218 57.14 11.64 -49.30
CA GLU A 218 56.20 12.69 -49.64
C GLU A 218 54.74 12.18 -49.73
N GLY A 219 53.76 13.07 -49.49
CA GLY A 219 52.34 12.81 -49.80
C GLY A 219 51.40 13.90 -49.27
N GLU A 220 51.11 14.82 -50.15
CA GLU A 220 50.09 15.90 -50.01
C GLU A 220 48.67 15.34 -49.85
N GLY A 221 47.80 16.08 -49.17
CA GLY A 221 46.37 15.82 -49.19
C GLY A 221 45.56 16.70 -48.25
N GLU A 222 45.02 17.77 -48.83
CA GLU A 222 44.09 18.73 -48.23
C GLU A 222 42.76 18.09 -47.77
N GLY A 223 42.07 18.70 -46.83
CA GLY A 223 40.66 18.38 -46.57
C GLY A 223 40.10 19.05 -45.29
N GLU A 224 39.59 20.26 -45.50
CA GLU A 224 38.69 20.96 -44.60
C GLU A 224 37.48 20.09 -44.17
N THR A 225 36.92 20.28 -42.99
CA THR A 225 35.60 20.89 -42.71
C THR A 225 35.15 20.73 -41.27
N THR A 226 34.97 21.81 -40.64
CA THR A 226 33.87 22.29 -39.74
C THR A 226 32.83 21.31 -39.23
N GLY A 227 32.51 21.43 -37.97
CA GLY A 227 31.31 20.86 -37.38
C GLY A 227 31.16 21.13 -35.86
N GLU A 228 30.74 22.38 -35.55
CA GLU A 228 30.15 22.69 -34.23
C GLU A 228 28.88 21.91 -34.02
N SER A 229 28.69 21.39 -32.83
CA SER A 229 27.36 21.04 -32.32
C SER A 229 27.25 21.28 -30.81
N ASN A 230 26.65 22.38 -30.56
CA ASN A 230 26.10 22.89 -29.30
C ASN A 230 24.90 22.03 -28.91
N THR A 231 24.87 21.43 -27.74
CA THR A 231 23.65 20.90 -27.15
C THR A 231 23.42 21.49 -25.76
N SER A 232 22.49 22.45 -25.79
CA SER A 232 21.86 23.05 -24.63
C SER A 232 20.96 22.01 -23.91
N ILE A 233 21.11 21.86 -22.63
CA ILE A 233 20.14 21.10 -21.78
C ILE A 233 19.31 22.13 -21.02
N SER A 234 18.06 22.25 -21.43
CA SER A 234 17.03 23.02 -20.77
C SER A 234 16.51 22.28 -19.51
N SER A 235 16.53 23.00 -18.42
CA SER A 235 15.81 22.69 -17.17
C SER A 235 14.31 22.93 -17.36
N SER A 236 13.48 21.98 -16.96
CA SER A 236 12.06 22.19 -16.69
C SER A 236 11.69 21.71 -15.31
N SER A 237 11.24 22.69 -14.54
CA SER A 237 10.58 22.58 -13.26
C SER A 237 9.14 22.08 -13.45
N SER A 238 8.67 21.19 -12.61
CA SER A 238 7.29 21.14 -12.10
C SER A 238 7.28 20.36 -10.77
#